data_ba00aa406a77f67c39211b9699eb79cb
#
_entry.id   ba00aa406a77f67c39211b9699eb79cb
#
_cell.length_a   1.000
_cell.length_b   1.000
_cell.length_c   1.000
_cell.angle_alpha   90.00
_cell.angle_beta   90.00
_cell.angle_gamma   90.00
#
_symmetry.space_group_name_H-M   'P 1'
#
loop_
_entity.id
_entity.type
_entity.pdbx_description
1 polymer ?
#
loop_
_entity_poly.entity_id
_entity_poly.type
_entity_poly.pdbx_seq_one_letter_code
_entity_poly.pdbx_strand_id
1 'polypeptide(L)'
;MNNNELKEVSKLIKGDIYKSIRQALVSPDEKTKHSIVNDFVPAFLKEAVKNPTGVAGQYLAKQLFQDDIISSLDAQTEKLLSKDIDFLEYRIMKQLFKEQREVFLDTMVRRKCIMCSRRAGKTELNARLLVRACAIPNSPCLYVNLSFANAINQTFDKILECAKAIELPVQSSSKADGFIIFANGSSITFKGNTNKAEADKIRGYKYRLAIIDEAQSQVNMPYLINEVVEPLLMDFADSIMILTGTPPRVKNTYFEKAWNSKGWQNYHWTMFENPYIPNPEEQLEKICEEKGLTKDSDFIQREYFGVIAYDTEAQVFKDYKTFETVPEDFMPTDIVIGVDFGFSDYNGVVSLAFNKDTMECYAFNENKFNKSTSSAVIECVKNHYENAKLFMVDRAKKLNKDADLTNITIVTDSNEKAICYELSMNNRLPAYPCYKYDKVMAISQLSDWCRTGKIKVLKDGYLAEEFDMTVYKRDDNDNITSEIDDSYHPDIADALLYASRQMWFAVGAEGGGISKDQKDAMEYA
;
A
#
# COMPACT_ATOMS: atom_id res chain seq x y z
N MET A 1 20.81 31.74 25.17
CA MET A 1 20.18 31.54 26.53
C MET A 1 21.10 30.67 27.36
N ASN A 2 21.34 31.05 28.63
CA ASN A 2 22.10 30.23 29.55
C ASN A 2 21.21 29.14 30.21
N ASN A 3 21.81 28.17 30.92
CA ASN A 3 21.07 27.05 31.54
C ASN A 3 19.99 27.47 32.56
N ASN A 4 20.10 28.68 33.13
CA ASN A 4 19.09 29.22 34.06
C ASN A 4 17.90 29.81 33.30
N GLU A 5 18.14 30.48 32.17
CA GLU A 5 17.08 30.96 31.27
C GLU A 5 16.31 29.82 30.65
N LEU A 6 16.97 28.71 30.27
CA LEU A 6 16.31 27.48 29.82
C LEU A 6 15.45 26.81 30.91
N LYS A 7 15.88 26.84 32.18
CA LYS A 7 15.08 26.36 33.31
C LYS A 7 13.87 27.21 33.61
N GLU A 8 14.00 28.53 33.48
CA GLU A 8 12.90 29.47 33.65
C GLU A 8 11.87 29.33 32.50
N VAL A 9 12.34 29.24 31.25
CA VAL A 9 11.46 28.95 30.10
C VAL A 9 10.78 27.58 30.25
N SER A 10 11.49 26.56 30.72
CA SER A 10 10.88 25.23 31.01
C SER A 10 9.86 25.25 32.14
N LYS A 11 10.05 26.10 33.17
CA LYS A 11 9.04 26.32 34.22
C LYS A 11 7.82 27.08 33.71
N LEU A 12 8.07 28.06 32.89
CA LEU A 12 7.06 28.88 32.25
C LEU A 12 6.17 28.06 31.29
N ILE A 13 6.76 27.08 30.57
CA ILE A 13 6.04 26.15 29.66
C ILE A 13 5.18 25.15 30.44
N LYS A 14 5.53 24.81 31.67
CA LYS A 14 4.78 23.86 32.51
C LYS A 14 3.57 24.47 33.24
N GLY A 15 3.41 25.77 33.20
CA GLY A 15 2.29 26.46 33.85
C GLY A 15 1.68 27.50 32.92
N ASP A 16 0.40 27.65 32.92
CA ASP A 16 -0.49 28.73 32.41
C ASP A 16 -0.05 29.75 31.34
N ILE A 17 1.14 29.63 30.75
CA ILE A 17 1.66 30.59 29.72
C ILE A 17 0.82 30.59 28.46
N TYR A 18 0.38 29.40 28.00
CA TYR A 18 -0.50 29.34 26.85
C TYR A 18 -1.78 30.16 27.09
N LYS A 19 -2.32 30.06 28.32
CA LYS A 19 -3.47 30.87 28.73
C LYS A 19 -3.11 32.36 28.77
N SER A 20 -1.92 32.71 29.25
CA SER A 20 -1.44 34.09 29.33
C SER A 20 -1.13 34.68 27.95
N ILE A 21 -0.54 33.93 27.04
CA ILE A 21 -0.30 34.36 25.65
C ILE A 21 -1.63 34.50 24.92
N ARG A 22 -2.55 33.56 25.07
CA ARG A 22 -3.89 33.66 24.46
C ARG A 22 -4.70 34.81 25.01
N GLN A 23 -4.66 35.07 26.31
CA GLN A 23 -5.28 36.22 26.95
C GLN A 23 -4.65 37.55 26.49
N ALA A 24 -3.32 37.60 26.33
CA ALA A 24 -2.63 38.78 25.86
C ALA A 24 -2.88 39.07 24.37
N LEU A 25 -2.98 38.04 23.53
CA LEU A 25 -3.32 38.18 22.11
C LEU A 25 -4.77 38.62 21.89
N VAL A 26 -5.67 38.28 22.82
CA VAL A 26 -7.07 38.71 22.83
C VAL A 26 -7.23 40.03 23.59
N SER A 27 -6.19 40.49 24.31
CA SER A 27 -6.23 41.75 25.05
C SER A 27 -6.32 42.97 24.12
N PRO A 28 -7.14 43.99 24.47
CA PRO A 28 -7.18 45.26 23.74
C PRO A 28 -5.91 46.12 23.93
N ASP A 29 -4.98 45.73 24.82
CA ASP A 29 -3.74 46.47 25.08
C ASP A 29 -2.65 46.21 24.03
N GLU A 30 -2.47 47.18 23.14
CA GLU A 30 -1.50 47.14 22.02
C GLU A 30 -0.03 47.04 22.50
N LYS A 31 0.32 47.57 23.69
CA LYS A 31 1.70 47.49 24.23
C LYS A 31 2.05 46.05 24.64
N THR A 32 1.14 45.35 25.28
CA THR A 32 1.31 43.96 25.71
C THR A 32 1.37 43.02 24.50
N LYS A 33 0.54 43.25 23.48
CA LYS A 33 0.59 42.55 22.21
C LYS A 33 1.96 42.75 21.54
N HIS A 34 2.47 43.99 21.48
CA HIS A 34 3.73 44.30 20.82
C HIS A 34 4.92 43.66 21.49
N SER A 35 5.00 43.64 22.83
CA SER A 35 6.07 42.98 23.58
C SER A 35 6.04 41.48 23.43
N ILE A 36 4.86 40.84 23.44
CA ILE A 36 4.74 39.40 23.26
C ILE A 36 5.13 38.99 21.84
N VAL A 37 4.64 39.70 20.82
CA VAL A 37 4.92 39.37 19.41
C VAL A 37 6.36 39.66 19.04
N ASN A 38 6.93 40.77 19.50
CA ASN A 38 8.25 41.21 19.05
C ASN A 38 9.42 40.72 19.91
N ASP A 39 9.20 40.48 21.21
CA ASP A 39 10.28 40.09 22.11
C ASP A 39 10.26 38.62 22.50
N PHE A 40 9.09 38.11 22.83
CA PHE A 40 8.92 36.75 23.36
C PHE A 40 8.76 35.69 22.27
N VAL A 41 7.90 35.92 21.28
CA VAL A 41 7.62 34.94 20.21
C VAL A 41 8.86 34.66 19.38
N PRO A 42 9.71 35.64 18.98
CA PRO A 42 10.94 35.36 18.25
C PRO A 42 11.97 34.57 19.05
N ALA A 43 12.17 34.89 20.34
CA ALA A 43 13.10 34.16 21.20
C ALA A 43 12.64 32.71 21.41
N PHE A 44 11.35 32.53 21.54
CA PHE A 44 10.72 31.22 21.74
C PHE A 44 10.72 30.38 20.44
N LEU A 45 10.38 30.96 19.29
CA LEU A 45 10.48 30.30 17.99
C LEU A 45 11.93 29.90 17.68
N LYS A 46 12.89 30.74 18.01
CA LYS A 46 14.31 30.46 17.86
C LYS A 46 14.76 29.25 18.68
N GLU A 47 14.24 29.09 19.90
CA GLU A 47 14.55 27.93 20.75
C GLU A 47 13.81 26.67 20.32
N ALA A 48 12.54 26.80 19.90
CA ALA A 48 11.75 25.69 19.37
C ALA A 48 12.33 25.13 18.07
N VAL A 49 12.90 26.01 17.22
CA VAL A 49 13.58 25.63 15.97
C VAL A 49 14.95 25.01 16.25
N LYS A 50 15.70 25.52 17.26
CA LYS A 50 16.99 24.94 17.67
C LYS A 50 16.87 23.55 18.28
N ASN A 51 15.76 23.26 18.92
CA ASN A 51 15.50 21.97 19.53
C ASN A 51 14.07 21.49 19.21
N PRO A 52 13.78 21.20 17.94
CA PRO A 52 12.45 20.79 17.47
C PRO A 52 12.01 19.46 18.08
N THR A 53 12.95 18.63 18.58
CA THR A 53 12.70 17.39 19.28
C THR A 53 12.46 17.57 20.78
N GLY A 54 12.72 18.76 21.31
CA GLY A 54 12.41 19.09 22.71
C GLY A 54 10.90 19.19 22.93
N VAL A 55 10.44 18.77 24.11
CA VAL A 55 9.01 18.83 24.51
C VAL A 55 8.40 20.21 24.31
N ALA A 56 9.21 21.26 24.45
CA ALA A 56 8.83 22.66 24.22
C ALA A 56 8.56 22.97 22.75
N GLY A 57 9.45 22.51 21.86
CA GLY A 57 9.30 22.72 20.41
C GLY A 57 8.06 22.05 19.87
N GLN A 58 7.80 20.80 20.27
CA GLN A 58 6.64 20.03 19.83
C GLN A 58 5.31 20.59 20.35
N TYR A 59 5.25 20.90 21.64
CA TYR A 59 4.01 21.39 22.24
C TYR A 59 3.63 22.77 21.68
N LEU A 60 4.61 23.65 21.51
CA LEU A 60 4.35 24.99 21.02
C LEU A 60 4.12 25.05 19.52
N ALA A 61 4.88 24.27 18.75
CA ALA A 61 4.63 24.12 17.32
C ALA A 61 3.16 23.71 17.11
N LYS A 62 2.72 22.64 17.76
CA LYS A 62 1.35 22.13 17.62
C LYS A 62 0.27 23.15 18.02
N GLN A 63 0.52 23.98 19.03
CA GLN A 63 -0.48 24.93 19.55
C GLN A 63 -0.45 26.28 18.83
N LEU A 64 0.75 26.84 18.55
CA LEU A 64 0.87 28.13 17.86
C LEU A 64 0.51 28.07 16.38
N PHE A 65 0.75 26.91 15.74
CA PHE A 65 0.46 26.73 14.32
C PHE A 65 -1.02 26.42 14.05
N GLN A 66 -1.75 25.91 15.03
CA GLN A 66 -3.20 25.75 14.90
C GLN A 66 -3.97 27.09 14.87
N ASP A 67 -3.41 28.16 15.44
CA ASP A 67 -4.11 29.44 15.66
C ASP A 67 -3.70 30.57 14.69
N ASP A 68 -3.06 30.28 13.54
CA ASP A 68 -2.64 31.26 12.51
C ASP A 68 -1.75 32.44 13.00
N ILE A 69 -1.12 32.31 14.18
CA ILE A 69 -0.32 33.38 14.79
C ILE A 69 0.89 33.75 13.91
N ILE A 70 1.36 32.83 13.10
CA ILE A 70 2.56 33.05 12.24
C ILE A 70 2.23 33.98 11.07
N SER A 71 1.02 34.00 10.58
CA SER A 71 0.59 34.93 9.52
C SER A 71 0.66 36.41 9.95
N SER A 72 0.77 36.66 11.26
CA SER A 72 0.80 38.01 11.84
C SER A 72 2.21 38.52 12.21
N LEU A 73 3.28 37.74 11.96
CA LEU A 73 4.66 38.22 12.17
C LEU A 73 4.99 39.32 11.17
N ASP A 74 5.52 40.44 11.68
CA ASP A 74 5.88 41.54 10.82
C ASP A 74 7.15 41.27 9.97
N ALA A 75 7.29 42.01 8.88
CA ALA A 75 8.41 41.86 7.94
C ALA A 75 9.80 42.09 8.60
N GLN A 76 9.84 42.79 9.72
CA GLN A 76 11.10 43.08 10.43
C GLN A 76 11.53 41.88 11.28
N THR A 77 10.61 41.21 11.92
CA THR A 77 10.82 39.94 12.64
C THR A 77 11.20 38.83 11.66
N GLU A 78 10.55 38.76 10.51
CA GLU A 78 10.91 37.84 9.43
C GLU A 78 12.34 38.06 8.91
N LYS A 79 12.75 39.30 8.72
CA LYS A 79 14.10 39.66 8.26
C LYS A 79 15.21 39.35 9.29
N LEU A 80 14.92 39.51 10.59
CA LEU A 80 15.84 39.12 11.66
C LEU A 80 16.02 37.61 11.73
N LEU A 81 14.97 36.88 11.57
CA LEU A 81 14.94 35.41 11.61
C LEU A 81 15.53 34.80 10.33
N SER A 82 15.41 35.44 9.17
CA SER A 82 15.90 34.94 7.87
C SER A 82 17.43 34.80 7.77
N LYS A 83 18.20 35.30 8.74
CA LYS A 83 19.68 35.18 8.80
C LYS A 83 20.13 33.90 9.53
N ASP A 84 19.26 33.16 10.14
CA ASP A 84 19.58 31.95 10.91
C ASP A 84 19.22 30.71 10.07
N ILE A 85 20.16 29.75 9.95
CA ILE A 85 19.96 28.51 9.19
C ILE A 85 18.81 27.69 9.74
N ASP A 86 18.54 27.77 11.04
CA ASP A 86 17.41 27.15 11.73
C ASP A 86 16.06 27.69 11.24
N PHE A 87 16.08 28.75 10.45
CA PHE A 87 14.90 29.42 9.93
C PHE A 87 14.41 28.87 8.58
N LEU A 88 15.18 27.98 7.95
CA LEU A 88 14.79 27.35 6.69
C LEU A 88 13.48 26.56 6.87
N GLU A 89 13.32 25.85 8.00
CA GLU A 89 12.10 25.11 8.32
C GLU A 89 10.86 26.02 8.40
N TYR A 90 11.02 27.18 9.04
CA TYR A 90 9.93 28.17 9.12
C TYR A 90 9.53 28.70 7.74
N ARG A 91 10.51 28.99 6.87
CA ARG A 91 10.23 29.45 5.50
C ARG A 91 9.49 28.40 4.66
N ILE A 92 9.82 27.12 4.84
CA ILE A 92 9.11 26.03 4.20
C ILE A 92 7.68 25.93 4.76
N MET A 93 7.54 25.95 6.08
CA MET A 93 6.27 25.80 6.76
C MET A 93 5.27 26.89 6.40
N LYS A 94 5.70 28.15 6.18
CA LYS A 94 4.84 29.24 5.68
C LYS A 94 4.15 28.94 4.34
N GLN A 95 4.72 28.03 3.56
CA GLN A 95 4.18 27.62 2.27
C GLN A 95 3.12 26.51 2.39
N LEU A 96 2.90 26.00 3.61
CA LEU A 96 2.00 24.91 3.91
C LEU A 96 0.72 25.43 4.57
N PHE A 97 -0.41 24.86 4.24
CA PHE A 97 -1.65 25.10 4.99
C PHE A 97 -1.75 24.16 6.22
N LYS A 98 -2.78 24.32 7.03
CA LYS A 98 -2.90 23.74 8.37
C LYS A 98 -2.62 22.24 8.41
N GLU A 99 -3.31 21.45 7.60
CA GLU A 99 -3.23 19.98 7.60
C GLU A 99 -1.83 19.49 7.16
N GLN A 100 -1.22 20.17 6.19
CA GLN A 100 0.14 19.89 5.76
C GLN A 100 1.17 20.26 6.85
N ARG A 101 0.93 21.33 7.62
CA ARG A 101 1.79 21.73 8.75
C ARG A 101 1.80 20.68 9.85
N GLU A 102 0.68 20.03 10.13
CA GLU A 102 0.61 18.95 11.11
C GLU A 102 1.58 17.82 10.77
N VAL A 103 1.58 17.36 9.51
CA VAL A 103 2.55 16.35 9.03
C VAL A 103 3.99 16.83 9.11
N PHE A 104 4.21 18.08 8.69
CA PHE A 104 5.52 18.70 8.62
C PHE A 104 6.17 18.85 10.01
N LEU A 105 5.39 19.26 11.00
CA LEU A 105 5.86 19.49 12.36
C LEU A 105 6.05 18.21 13.19
N ASP A 106 5.41 17.14 12.80
CA ASP A 106 5.56 15.86 13.47
C ASP A 106 6.88 15.18 13.08
N THR A 107 7.96 15.52 13.78
CA THR A 107 9.32 15.01 13.52
C THR A 107 9.65 13.74 14.28
N MET A 108 8.84 13.39 15.29
CA MET A 108 9.10 12.25 16.16
C MET A 108 8.58 10.94 15.59
N VAL A 109 7.61 11.01 14.71
CA VAL A 109 7.02 9.84 14.09
C VAL A 109 7.86 9.38 12.90
N ARG A 110 8.31 8.14 12.99
CA ARG A 110 9.18 7.51 11.99
C ARG A 110 8.45 6.98 10.78
N ARG A 111 7.20 6.59 10.94
CA ARG A 111 6.36 6.00 9.90
C ARG A 111 5.06 6.77 9.79
N LYS A 112 4.87 7.42 8.65
CA LYS A 112 3.70 8.24 8.38
C LYS A 112 2.92 7.69 7.20
N CYS A 113 1.61 7.57 7.37
CA CYS A 113 0.68 7.16 6.34
C CYS A 113 -0.25 8.34 6.02
N ILE A 114 -0.13 8.90 4.83
CA ILE A 114 -0.87 10.08 4.37
C ILE A 114 -1.85 9.63 3.31
N MET A 115 -3.10 9.41 3.72
CA MET A 115 -4.17 8.96 2.85
C MET A 115 -5.16 10.10 2.65
N CYS A 116 -5.09 10.77 1.51
CA CYS A 116 -5.85 11.99 1.23
C CYS A 116 -6.51 11.93 -0.14
N SER A 117 -7.50 12.77 -0.37
CA SER A 117 -8.16 12.85 -1.67
C SER A 117 -7.22 13.31 -2.80
N ARG A 118 -7.67 13.22 -4.05
CA ARG A 118 -7.06 13.96 -5.16
C ARG A 118 -7.11 15.46 -4.87
N ARG A 119 -6.16 16.20 -5.41
CA ARG A 119 -6.04 17.66 -5.25
C ARG A 119 -5.86 18.14 -3.80
N ALA A 120 -5.67 17.25 -2.84
CA ALA A 120 -5.39 17.58 -1.44
C ALA A 120 -3.99 18.20 -1.21
N GLY A 121 -3.14 18.32 -2.24
CA GLY A 121 -1.80 18.94 -2.12
C GLY A 121 -0.71 18.02 -1.59
N LYS A 122 -0.87 16.69 -1.67
CA LYS A 122 0.12 15.69 -1.24
C LYS A 122 1.50 15.90 -1.87
N THR A 123 1.56 16.08 -3.18
CA THR A 123 2.83 16.26 -3.93
C THR A 123 3.56 17.55 -3.51
N GLU A 124 2.82 18.62 -3.20
CA GLU A 124 3.40 19.86 -2.67
C GLU A 124 4.02 19.64 -1.29
N LEU A 125 3.34 18.90 -0.42
CA LEU A 125 3.87 18.51 0.88
C LEU A 125 5.12 17.64 0.74
N ASN A 126 5.09 16.62 -0.13
CA ASN A 126 6.22 15.72 -0.36
C ASN A 126 7.49 16.48 -0.76
N ALA A 127 7.36 17.44 -1.68
CA ALA A 127 8.48 18.27 -2.10
C ALA A 127 9.08 19.07 -0.91
N ARG A 128 8.24 19.62 -0.05
CA ARG A 128 8.68 20.40 1.11
C ARG A 128 9.28 19.55 2.21
N LEU A 129 8.79 18.35 2.42
CA LEU A 129 9.37 17.38 3.36
C LEU A 129 10.77 16.92 2.91
N LEU A 130 10.96 16.71 1.60
CA LEU A 130 12.27 16.38 1.01
C LEU A 130 13.26 17.53 1.19
N VAL A 131 12.84 18.77 0.86
CA VAL A 131 13.70 19.95 1.02
C VAL A 131 14.04 20.20 2.50
N ARG A 132 13.07 20.01 3.40
CA ARG A 132 13.30 20.07 4.85
C ARG A 132 14.37 19.09 5.30
N ALA A 133 14.26 17.83 4.91
CA ALA A 133 15.25 16.82 5.26
C ALA A 133 16.65 17.20 4.69
N CYS A 134 16.70 17.75 3.48
CA CYS A 134 17.93 18.22 2.85
C CYS A 134 18.50 19.52 3.45
N ALA A 135 17.74 20.27 4.24
CA ALA A 135 18.28 21.40 5.01
C ALA A 135 19.27 20.91 6.10
N ILE A 136 19.13 19.69 6.58
CA ILE A 136 20.09 19.01 7.45
C ILE A 136 21.28 18.56 6.58
N PRO A 137 22.53 18.97 6.87
CA PRO A 137 23.68 18.56 6.08
C PRO A 137 23.87 17.05 5.96
N ASN A 138 24.35 16.59 4.81
CA ASN A 138 24.61 15.18 4.51
C ASN A 138 23.39 14.27 4.69
N SER A 139 22.22 14.74 4.30
CA SER A 139 20.95 14.01 4.36
C SER A 139 20.57 13.46 2.99
N PRO A 140 20.83 12.19 2.68
CA PRO A 140 20.33 11.55 1.48
C PRO A 140 18.85 11.22 1.64
N CYS A 141 18.05 11.54 0.63
CA CYS A 141 16.61 11.32 0.58
C CYS A 141 16.22 10.50 -0.65
N LEU A 142 15.18 9.70 -0.53
CA LEU A 142 14.59 8.89 -1.59
C LEU A 142 13.16 9.33 -1.86
N TYR A 143 12.83 9.48 -3.14
CA TYR A 143 11.46 9.65 -3.60
C TYR A 143 11.12 8.58 -4.64
N VAL A 144 10.10 7.78 -4.36
CA VAL A 144 9.62 6.71 -5.22
C VAL A 144 8.21 7.02 -5.68
N ASN A 145 7.96 6.86 -6.99
CA ASN A 145 6.61 6.95 -7.57
C ASN A 145 6.37 5.71 -8.46
N LEU A 146 5.20 5.58 -9.07
CA LEU A 146 4.82 4.45 -9.94
C LEU A 146 5.84 4.22 -11.07
N SER A 147 6.31 5.31 -11.68
CA SER A 147 7.37 5.26 -12.68
C SER A 147 8.40 6.35 -12.44
N PHE A 148 9.60 6.18 -12.99
CA PHE A 148 10.65 7.20 -12.96
C PHE A 148 10.17 8.52 -13.58
N ALA A 149 9.48 8.46 -14.71
CA ALA A 149 8.93 9.65 -15.38
C ALA A 149 7.93 10.40 -14.47
N ASN A 150 7.05 9.68 -13.78
CA ASN A 150 6.10 10.27 -12.83
C ASN A 150 6.83 10.94 -11.67
N ALA A 151 7.85 10.28 -11.10
CA ALA A 151 8.65 10.85 -10.02
C ALA A 151 9.27 12.21 -10.42
N ILE A 152 9.85 12.27 -11.61
CA ILE A 152 10.48 13.51 -12.13
C ILE A 152 9.42 14.58 -12.45
N ASN A 153 8.42 14.24 -13.25
CA ASN A 153 7.47 15.22 -13.78
C ASN A 153 6.61 15.87 -12.69
N GLN A 154 6.29 15.13 -11.64
CA GLN A 154 5.39 15.62 -10.59
C GLN A 154 6.11 16.44 -9.53
N THR A 155 7.39 16.15 -9.22
CA THR A 155 8.00 16.62 -7.97
C THR A 155 9.30 17.40 -8.17
N PHE A 156 10.08 17.12 -9.21
CA PHE A 156 11.44 17.66 -9.40
C PHE A 156 11.49 19.19 -9.39
N ASP A 157 10.66 19.85 -10.21
CA ASP A 157 10.65 21.31 -10.31
C ASP A 157 10.14 21.97 -9.03
N LYS A 158 9.14 21.37 -8.37
CA LYS A 158 8.61 21.84 -7.08
C LYS A 158 9.67 21.83 -5.97
N ILE A 159 10.55 20.84 -5.99
CA ILE A 159 11.69 20.78 -5.05
C ILE A 159 12.68 21.91 -5.34
N LEU A 160 13.03 22.13 -6.60
CA LEU A 160 13.93 23.24 -6.97
C LEU A 160 13.34 24.62 -6.61
N GLU A 161 12.05 24.81 -6.87
CA GLU A 161 11.35 26.05 -6.49
C GLU A 161 11.33 26.24 -4.96
N CYS A 162 11.03 25.19 -4.20
CA CYS A 162 11.04 25.25 -2.74
C CYS A 162 12.46 25.55 -2.22
N ALA A 163 13.49 24.86 -2.71
CA ALA A 163 14.87 25.07 -2.33
C ALA A 163 15.33 26.52 -2.63
N LYS A 164 14.97 27.05 -3.81
CA LYS A 164 15.24 28.43 -4.18
C LYS A 164 14.54 29.43 -3.26
N ALA A 165 13.27 29.16 -2.91
CA ALA A 165 12.49 30.04 -2.03
C ALA A 165 13.07 30.16 -0.63
N ILE A 166 13.76 29.12 -0.12
CA ILE A 166 14.43 29.15 1.19
C ILE A 166 15.94 29.43 1.10
N GLU A 167 16.45 29.68 -0.09
CA GLU A 167 17.88 29.93 -0.34
C GLU A 167 18.80 28.75 0.03
N LEU A 168 18.31 27.50 -0.13
CA LEU A 168 19.12 26.29 -0.01
C LEU A 168 19.86 26.04 -1.34
N PRO A 169 21.21 26.19 -1.40
CA PRO A 169 21.93 26.14 -2.66
C PRO A 169 21.95 24.74 -3.26
N VAL A 170 21.53 24.63 -4.52
CA VAL A 170 21.65 23.40 -5.32
C VAL A 170 23.02 23.40 -5.99
N GLN A 171 23.80 22.34 -5.78
CA GLN A 171 25.12 22.15 -6.38
C GLN A 171 24.98 21.57 -7.80
N SER A 172 24.16 20.56 -7.97
CA SER A 172 23.91 19.93 -9.27
C SER A 172 22.54 19.23 -9.27
N SER A 173 21.96 19.08 -10.45
CA SER A 173 20.72 18.33 -10.61
C SER A 173 20.60 17.78 -12.03
N SER A 174 19.96 16.60 -12.19
CA SER A 174 19.71 15.97 -13.47
C SER A 174 18.34 15.29 -13.45
N LYS A 175 17.45 15.70 -14.35
CA LYS A 175 16.16 15.02 -14.56
C LYS A 175 16.36 13.65 -15.21
N ALA A 176 17.35 13.54 -16.11
CA ALA A 176 17.61 12.28 -16.82
C ALA A 176 18.15 11.19 -15.90
N ASP A 177 19.03 11.55 -14.96
CA ASP A 177 19.64 10.63 -14.01
C ASP A 177 18.85 10.53 -12.69
N GLY A 178 17.88 11.42 -12.48
CA GLY A 178 16.99 11.42 -11.33
C GLY A 178 17.66 11.77 -10.01
N PHE A 179 18.35 12.90 -9.94
CA PHE A 179 18.93 13.38 -8.69
C PHE A 179 18.95 14.91 -8.55
N ILE A 180 18.98 15.35 -7.31
CA ILE A 180 19.30 16.73 -6.92
C ILE A 180 20.33 16.65 -5.80
N ILE A 181 21.45 17.38 -5.91
CA ILE A 181 22.51 17.46 -4.90
C ILE A 181 22.60 18.91 -4.42
N PHE A 182 22.59 19.08 -3.12
CA PHE A 182 22.71 20.38 -2.46
C PHE A 182 24.14 20.64 -2.01
N ALA A 183 24.52 21.92 -1.91
CA ALA A 183 25.87 22.35 -1.53
C ALA A 183 26.30 21.92 -0.11
N ASN A 184 25.34 21.57 0.76
CA ASN A 184 25.60 21.04 2.10
C ASN A 184 25.81 19.50 2.14
N GLY A 185 25.97 18.86 0.98
CA GLY A 185 26.18 17.41 0.86
C GLY A 185 24.91 16.56 0.92
N SER A 186 23.73 17.16 1.06
CA SER A 186 22.45 16.44 1.01
C SER A 186 22.05 16.14 -0.42
N SER A 187 21.22 15.12 -0.62
CA SER A 187 20.77 14.71 -1.94
C SER A 187 19.37 14.13 -1.94
N ILE A 188 18.71 14.23 -3.09
CA ILE A 188 17.44 13.55 -3.36
C ILE A 188 17.63 12.67 -4.57
N THR A 189 17.25 11.39 -4.44
CA THR A 189 17.25 10.40 -5.52
C THR A 189 15.82 10.07 -5.90
N PHE A 190 15.50 10.11 -7.19
CA PHE A 190 14.19 9.77 -7.74
C PHE A 190 14.22 8.38 -8.36
N LYS A 191 13.22 7.57 -8.06
CA LYS A 191 13.07 6.21 -8.59
C LYS A 191 11.63 5.93 -8.99
N GLY A 192 11.46 5.00 -9.93
CA GLY A 192 10.18 4.36 -10.22
C GLY A 192 10.13 2.97 -9.57
N ASN A 193 8.91 2.41 -9.50
CA ASN A 193 8.69 1.04 -9.01
C ASN A 193 7.66 0.35 -9.92
N THR A 194 8.03 0.12 -11.18
CA THR A 194 7.19 -0.59 -12.15
C THR A 194 7.25 -2.11 -12.01
N ASN A 195 8.32 -2.63 -11.39
CA ASN A 195 8.54 -4.05 -11.15
C ASN A 195 9.64 -4.25 -10.10
N LYS A 196 9.87 -5.50 -9.67
CA LYS A 196 10.91 -5.85 -8.68
C LYS A 196 12.33 -5.44 -9.11
N ALA A 197 12.66 -5.54 -10.39
CA ALA A 197 13.99 -5.16 -10.88
C ALA A 197 14.25 -3.64 -10.76
N GLU A 198 13.22 -2.80 -10.92
CA GLU A 198 13.32 -1.37 -10.65
C GLU A 198 13.48 -1.08 -9.14
N ALA A 199 12.75 -1.80 -8.29
CA ALA A 199 12.93 -1.71 -6.84
C ALA A 199 14.35 -2.10 -6.41
N ASP A 200 14.94 -3.13 -7.00
CA ASP A 200 16.32 -3.56 -6.69
C ASP A 200 17.38 -2.50 -7.04
N LYS A 201 17.15 -1.63 -8.01
CA LYS A 201 18.05 -0.50 -8.33
C LYS A 201 18.14 0.55 -7.22
N ILE A 202 17.28 0.48 -6.21
CA ILE A 202 17.30 1.36 -5.04
C ILE A 202 18.33 0.86 -4.01
N ARG A 203 18.68 -0.43 -4.03
CA ARG A 203 19.59 -1.07 -3.07
C ARG A 203 21.00 -0.48 -3.12
N GLY A 204 21.74 -0.63 -2.03
CA GLY A 204 23.15 -0.21 -1.91
C GLY A 204 23.38 1.25 -1.52
N TYR A 205 22.31 1.99 -1.23
CA TYR A 205 22.35 3.35 -0.72
C TYR A 205 21.88 3.39 0.74
N LYS A 206 21.93 4.57 1.33
CA LYS A 206 21.36 4.84 2.66
C LYS A 206 20.55 6.13 2.58
N TYR A 207 19.44 6.19 3.31
CA TYR A 207 18.55 7.34 3.26
C TYR A 207 18.09 7.76 4.67
N ARG A 208 17.98 9.07 4.88
CA ARG A 208 17.38 9.65 6.09
C ARG A 208 15.87 9.79 5.96
N LEU A 209 15.39 10.07 4.75
CA LEU A 209 13.97 10.16 4.43
C LEU A 209 13.67 9.35 3.18
N ALA A 210 12.66 8.50 3.23
CA ALA A 210 12.07 7.84 2.08
C ALA A 210 10.59 8.20 1.98
N ILE A 211 10.18 8.70 0.81
CA ILE A 211 8.77 8.95 0.49
C ILE A 211 8.36 8.04 -0.66
N ILE A 212 7.34 7.23 -0.44
CA ILE A 212 6.72 6.38 -1.43
C ILE A 212 5.36 7.01 -1.76
N ASP A 213 5.28 7.61 -2.95
CA ASP A 213 4.07 8.29 -3.43
C ASP A 213 3.21 7.35 -4.28
N GLU A 214 1.92 7.67 -4.42
CA GLU A 214 0.90 6.84 -5.05
C GLU A 214 0.88 5.41 -4.47
N ALA A 215 1.01 5.31 -3.14
CA ALA A 215 1.18 4.05 -2.41
C ALA A 215 0.03 3.05 -2.64
N GLN A 216 -1.18 3.53 -2.93
CA GLN A 216 -2.34 2.69 -3.25
C GLN A 216 -2.20 1.92 -4.57
N SER A 217 -1.34 2.40 -5.48
CA SER A 217 -1.15 1.84 -6.83
C SER A 217 0.25 1.26 -7.05
N GLN A 218 1.11 1.26 -6.02
CA GLN A 218 2.46 0.70 -6.11
C GLN A 218 2.42 -0.83 -6.21
N VAL A 219 3.19 -1.37 -7.14
CA VAL A 219 3.33 -2.82 -7.28
C VAL A 219 4.31 -3.38 -6.25
N ASN A 220 4.10 -4.64 -5.83
CA ASN A 220 5.02 -5.35 -4.94
C ASN A 220 5.39 -4.57 -3.65
N MET A 221 4.46 -3.83 -3.07
CA MET A 221 4.70 -2.98 -1.88
C MET A 221 5.36 -3.72 -0.71
N PRO A 222 4.95 -4.95 -0.33
CA PRO A 222 5.63 -5.67 0.75
C PRO A 222 7.13 -5.86 0.45
N TYR A 223 7.49 -6.19 -0.79
CA TYR A 223 8.88 -6.33 -1.21
C TYR A 223 9.63 -4.99 -1.19
N LEU A 224 9.03 -3.95 -1.81
CA LEU A 224 9.62 -2.62 -1.84
C LEU A 224 9.91 -2.09 -0.42
N ILE A 225 8.97 -2.24 0.49
CA ILE A 225 9.11 -1.69 1.85
C ILE A 225 10.05 -2.57 2.69
N ASN A 226 9.71 -3.85 2.87
CA ASN A 226 10.39 -4.70 3.86
C ASN A 226 11.78 -5.15 3.41
N GLU A 227 11.95 -5.43 2.11
CA GLU A 227 13.19 -6.00 1.57
C GLU A 227 14.15 -4.95 1.00
N VAL A 228 13.63 -3.78 0.60
CA VAL A 228 14.44 -2.75 -0.06
C VAL A 228 14.54 -1.49 0.81
N VAL A 229 13.45 -0.80 1.11
CA VAL A 229 13.50 0.54 1.71
C VAL A 229 13.84 0.50 3.20
N GLU A 230 13.24 -0.37 4.01
CA GLU A 230 13.51 -0.44 5.45
C GLU A 230 15.00 -0.65 5.79
N PRO A 231 15.72 -1.59 5.12
CA PRO A 231 17.15 -1.75 5.39
C PRO A 231 17.97 -0.48 5.10
N LEU A 232 17.57 0.31 4.09
CA LEU A 232 18.29 1.53 3.69
C LEU A 232 18.08 2.71 4.65
N LEU A 233 17.11 2.61 5.53
CA LEU A 233 16.82 3.62 6.56
C LEU A 233 17.54 3.34 7.89
N MET A 234 18.13 2.17 8.07
CA MET A 234 18.73 1.75 9.35
C MET A 234 20.00 2.53 9.72
N ASP A 235 20.70 3.11 8.73
CA ASP A 235 21.92 3.89 8.97
C ASP A 235 21.69 5.23 9.68
N PHE A 236 20.45 5.70 9.70
CA PHE A 236 20.08 6.95 10.36
C PHE A 236 19.09 6.69 11.50
N ALA A 237 19.54 6.97 12.72
CA ALA A 237 18.72 6.80 13.91
C ALA A 237 17.43 7.65 13.89
N ASP A 238 17.36 8.71 13.12
CA ASP A 238 16.24 9.64 12.94
C ASP A 238 15.55 9.50 11.56
N SER A 239 15.79 8.39 10.86
CA SER A 239 15.19 8.16 9.54
C SER A 239 13.67 8.10 9.58
N ILE A 240 13.03 8.56 8.52
CA ILE A 240 11.57 8.62 8.39
C ILE A 240 11.15 7.94 7.09
N MET A 241 10.08 7.16 7.17
CA MET A 241 9.38 6.61 6.01
C MET A 241 7.98 7.21 5.91
N ILE A 242 7.60 7.64 4.72
CA ILE A 242 6.28 8.22 4.46
C ILE A 242 5.64 7.49 3.27
N LEU A 243 4.42 7.02 3.47
CA LEU A 243 3.55 6.54 2.39
C LEU A 243 2.51 7.61 2.10
N THR A 244 2.37 8.00 0.84
CA THR A 244 1.36 8.97 0.43
C THR A 244 0.52 8.43 -0.72
N GLY A 245 -0.79 8.73 -0.72
CA GLY A 245 -1.68 8.27 -1.77
C GLY A 245 -3.14 8.67 -1.56
N THR A 246 -3.99 8.25 -2.49
CA THR A 246 -5.44 8.22 -2.31
C THR A 246 -5.85 6.88 -1.67
N PRO A 247 -7.07 6.75 -1.12
CA PRO A 247 -7.54 5.46 -0.62
C PRO A 247 -7.45 4.37 -1.69
N PRO A 248 -7.13 3.13 -1.32
CA PRO A 248 -6.99 2.04 -2.26
C PRO A 248 -8.34 1.65 -2.90
N ARG A 249 -8.27 1.19 -4.15
CA ARG A 249 -9.43 0.70 -4.91
C ARG A 249 -9.86 -0.69 -4.48
N VAL A 250 -8.93 -1.48 -3.95
CA VAL A 250 -9.16 -2.86 -3.50
C VAL A 250 -8.75 -3.03 -2.05
N LYS A 251 -9.33 -4.03 -1.38
CA LYS A 251 -9.02 -4.36 0.02
C LYS A 251 -7.63 -4.98 0.18
N ASN A 252 -7.18 -5.07 1.42
CA ASN A 252 -5.98 -5.81 1.84
C ASN A 252 -4.66 -5.33 1.23
N THR A 253 -4.63 -4.16 0.58
CA THR A 253 -3.38 -3.58 0.09
C THR A 253 -2.41 -3.28 1.24
N TYR A 254 -1.11 -3.24 0.95
CA TYR A 254 -0.11 -2.86 1.95
C TYR A 254 -0.38 -1.47 2.53
N PHE A 255 -0.83 -0.53 1.69
CA PHE A 255 -1.13 0.84 2.12
C PHE A 255 -2.31 0.90 3.09
N GLU A 256 -3.35 0.08 2.86
CA GLU A 256 -4.47 -0.08 3.79
C GLU A 256 -4.04 -0.78 5.09
N LYS A 257 -3.24 -1.84 5.00
CA LYS A 257 -2.69 -2.52 6.18
C LYS A 257 -1.82 -1.57 7.02
N ALA A 258 -1.02 -0.71 6.37
CA ALA A 258 -0.25 0.34 7.05
C ALA A 258 -1.18 1.36 7.73
N TRP A 259 -2.23 1.81 7.05
CA TRP A 259 -3.24 2.72 7.58
C TRP A 259 -3.92 2.18 8.84
N ASN A 260 -4.26 0.91 8.85
CA ASN A 260 -4.93 0.25 9.97
C ASN A 260 -3.95 -0.21 11.09
N SER A 261 -2.65 -0.09 10.88
CA SER A 261 -1.62 -0.54 11.81
C SER A 261 -1.29 0.51 12.87
N LYS A 262 -1.12 0.09 14.12
CA LYS A 262 -0.64 0.97 15.21
C LYS A 262 0.81 1.44 15.03
N GLY A 263 1.57 0.84 14.11
CA GLY A 263 2.95 1.21 13.82
C GLY A 263 3.10 2.45 12.93
N TRP A 264 2.01 2.95 12.38
CA TRP A 264 1.96 4.09 11.48
C TRP A 264 1.11 5.22 12.07
N GLN A 265 1.56 6.46 11.90
CA GLN A 265 0.77 7.64 12.22
C GLN A 265 0.00 8.06 10.98
N ASN A 266 -1.31 8.17 11.11
CA ASN A 266 -2.21 8.50 10.01
C ASN A 266 -2.48 10.00 9.92
N TYR A 267 -2.51 10.49 8.67
CA TYR A 267 -2.91 11.86 8.34
C TYR A 267 -3.90 11.83 7.19
N HIS A 268 -4.97 12.60 7.32
CA HIS A 268 -6.04 12.64 6.36
C HIS A 268 -6.58 14.06 6.20
N TRP A 269 -6.76 14.47 4.96
CA TRP A 269 -7.52 15.65 4.55
C TRP A 269 -7.92 15.51 3.09
N THR A 270 -8.81 16.38 2.63
CA THR A 270 -9.40 16.33 1.29
C THR A 270 -9.05 17.58 0.48
N MET A 271 -9.57 17.66 -0.74
CA MET A 271 -9.45 18.87 -1.55
C MET A 271 -10.23 20.06 -0.98
N PHE A 272 -11.18 19.81 -0.09
CA PHE A 272 -12.01 20.86 0.52
C PHE A 272 -11.24 21.68 1.57
N GLU A 273 -10.24 21.08 2.22
CA GLU A 273 -9.32 21.77 3.13
C GLU A 273 -8.18 22.47 2.40
N ASN A 274 -8.01 22.25 1.09
CA ASN A 274 -6.93 22.87 0.31
C ASN A 274 -7.32 24.31 -0.10
N PRO A 275 -6.73 25.34 0.50
CA PRO A 275 -7.11 26.74 0.26
C PRO A 275 -6.74 27.25 -1.14
N TYR A 276 -5.96 26.48 -1.90
CA TYR A 276 -5.54 26.83 -3.26
C TYR A 276 -6.51 26.32 -4.34
N ILE A 277 -7.56 25.60 -3.96
CA ILE A 277 -8.61 25.16 -4.88
C ILE A 277 -9.78 26.13 -4.79
N PRO A 278 -10.08 26.89 -5.85
CA PRO A 278 -11.24 27.75 -5.87
C PRO A 278 -12.52 26.93 -6.04
N ASN A 279 -13.53 27.20 -5.22
CA ASN A 279 -14.87 26.59 -5.31
C ASN A 279 -14.84 25.06 -5.47
N PRO A 280 -14.25 24.30 -4.52
CA PRO A 280 -14.07 22.86 -4.67
C PRO A 280 -15.38 22.09 -4.85
N GLU A 281 -16.48 22.56 -4.25
CA GLU A 281 -17.83 21.99 -4.39
C GLU A 281 -18.33 22.08 -5.84
N GLU A 282 -18.21 23.25 -6.48
CA GLU A 282 -18.62 23.45 -7.88
C GLU A 282 -17.77 22.61 -8.85
N GLN A 283 -16.45 22.48 -8.54
CA GLN A 283 -15.57 21.63 -9.34
C GLN A 283 -15.98 20.17 -9.22
N LEU A 284 -16.33 19.70 -8.02
CA LEU A 284 -16.82 18.34 -7.82
C LEU A 284 -18.13 18.07 -8.55
N GLU A 285 -19.07 19.02 -8.50
CA GLU A 285 -20.35 18.90 -9.21
C GLU A 285 -20.15 18.74 -10.72
N LYS A 286 -19.29 19.56 -11.32
CA LYS A 286 -18.92 19.42 -12.74
C LYS A 286 -18.31 18.05 -13.07
N ILE A 287 -17.42 17.55 -12.23
CA ILE A 287 -16.83 16.22 -12.39
C ILE A 287 -17.89 15.12 -12.31
N CYS A 288 -18.83 15.24 -11.38
CA CYS A 288 -19.95 14.30 -11.28
C CYS A 288 -20.82 14.32 -12.54
N GLU A 289 -21.15 15.50 -13.05
CA GLU A 289 -21.93 15.69 -14.29
C GLU A 289 -21.19 15.11 -15.50
N GLU A 290 -19.91 15.46 -15.69
CA GLU A 290 -19.09 15.01 -16.81
C GLU A 290 -18.93 13.48 -16.85
N LYS A 291 -18.83 12.84 -15.69
CA LYS A 291 -18.67 11.39 -15.57
C LYS A 291 -20.00 10.63 -15.44
N GLY A 292 -21.12 11.31 -15.31
CA GLY A 292 -22.41 10.67 -15.04
C GLY A 292 -22.48 9.97 -13.67
N LEU A 293 -21.70 10.43 -12.67
CA LEU A 293 -21.59 9.85 -11.35
C LEU A 293 -22.31 10.71 -10.31
N THR A 294 -22.67 10.09 -9.19
CA THR A 294 -23.19 10.79 -8.01
C THR A 294 -22.09 10.99 -6.96
N LYS A 295 -22.31 11.90 -6.00
CA LYS A 295 -21.39 12.12 -4.88
C LYS A 295 -21.20 10.85 -4.04
N ASP A 296 -22.17 9.93 -4.01
CA ASP A 296 -22.14 8.68 -3.25
C ASP A 296 -21.46 7.52 -3.98
N SER A 297 -21.07 7.68 -5.26
CA SER A 297 -20.39 6.63 -5.99
C SER A 297 -19.00 6.34 -5.41
N ASP A 298 -18.58 5.07 -5.37
CA ASP A 298 -17.31 4.60 -4.79
C ASP A 298 -16.11 5.38 -5.33
N PHE A 299 -16.11 5.69 -6.63
CA PHE A 299 -15.06 6.48 -7.27
C PHE A 299 -14.98 7.89 -6.67
N ILE A 300 -16.11 8.60 -6.55
CA ILE A 300 -16.14 9.97 -6.02
C ILE A 300 -15.78 9.97 -4.53
N GLN A 301 -16.31 9.04 -3.76
CA GLN A 301 -15.99 8.90 -2.34
C GLN A 301 -14.48 8.66 -2.15
N ARG A 302 -13.89 7.77 -2.91
CA ARG A 302 -12.46 7.47 -2.83
C ARG A 302 -11.59 8.63 -3.28
N GLU A 303 -11.82 9.15 -4.49
CA GLU A 303 -10.89 10.08 -5.12
C GLU A 303 -11.03 11.52 -4.62
N TYR A 304 -12.22 11.96 -4.21
CA TYR A 304 -12.49 13.36 -3.85
C TYR A 304 -12.85 13.57 -2.38
N PHE A 305 -13.47 12.61 -1.73
CA PHE A 305 -13.70 12.68 -0.28
C PHE A 305 -12.64 11.93 0.53
N GLY A 306 -11.74 11.18 -0.12
CA GLY A 306 -10.66 10.47 0.57
C GLY A 306 -11.15 9.33 1.46
N VAL A 307 -12.36 8.84 1.24
CA VAL A 307 -12.97 7.73 1.99
C VAL A 307 -12.52 6.41 1.38
N ILE A 308 -12.24 5.41 2.21
CA ILE A 308 -11.99 4.05 1.71
C ILE A 308 -13.30 3.50 1.14
N ALA A 309 -13.39 3.47 -0.19
CA ALA A 309 -14.51 2.93 -0.96
C ALA A 309 -13.95 2.02 -2.06
N TYR A 310 -14.23 0.73 -1.95
CA TYR A 310 -13.67 -0.26 -2.87
C TYR A 310 -14.45 -0.29 -4.18
N ASP A 311 -13.77 -0.64 -5.27
CA ASP A 311 -14.38 -0.81 -6.60
C ASP A 311 -15.10 -2.16 -6.69
N THR A 312 -16.26 -2.24 -6.06
CA THR A 312 -17.07 -3.46 -6.01
C THR A 312 -17.61 -3.85 -7.38
N GLU A 313 -17.74 -2.91 -8.32
CA GLU A 313 -18.20 -3.20 -9.69
C GLU A 313 -17.16 -3.97 -10.49
N ALA A 314 -15.88 -3.65 -10.32
CA ALA A 314 -14.79 -4.32 -11.02
C ALA A 314 -14.28 -5.59 -10.32
N GLN A 315 -14.76 -5.91 -9.12
CA GLN A 315 -14.32 -7.09 -8.39
C GLN A 315 -14.65 -8.38 -9.16
N VAL A 316 -13.68 -9.29 -9.29
CA VAL A 316 -13.83 -10.55 -10.02
C VAL A 316 -14.62 -11.56 -9.17
N PHE A 317 -14.24 -11.73 -7.92
CA PHE A 317 -14.87 -12.68 -6.99
C PHE A 317 -15.81 -11.94 -6.03
N LYS A 318 -17.04 -11.65 -6.49
CA LYS A 318 -18.05 -10.97 -5.68
C LYS A 318 -18.79 -11.96 -4.78
N ASP A 319 -19.09 -11.56 -3.55
CA ASP A 319 -19.97 -12.32 -2.63
C ASP A 319 -19.58 -13.79 -2.43
N TYR A 320 -18.29 -14.12 -2.61
CA TYR A 320 -17.78 -15.47 -2.43
C TYR A 320 -18.06 -15.99 -1.01
N LYS A 321 -18.25 -17.30 -0.88
CA LYS A 321 -18.59 -17.93 0.40
C LYS A 321 -17.33 -18.43 1.11
N THR A 322 -17.26 -18.17 2.41
CA THR A 322 -16.17 -18.61 3.28
C THR A 322 -16.63 -19.67 4.27
N PHE A 323 -15.66 -20.37 4.85
CA PHE A 323 -15.86 -21.27 5.98
C PHE A 323 -14.70 -21.10 6.98
N GLU A 324 -14.94 -21.42 8.25
CA GLU A 324 -13.92 -21.47 9.30
C GLU A 324 -13.35 -22.89 9.45
N THR A 325 -14.22 -23.88 9.41
CA THR A 325 -13.86 -25.31 9.48
C THR A 325 -14.72 -26.11 8.51
N VAL A 326 -14.13 -27.09 7.84
CA VAL A 326 -14.90 -28.00 6.98
C VAL A 326 -15.89 -28.78 7.84
N PRO A 327 -17.20 -28.86 7.49
CA PRO A 327 -18.21 -29.59 8.26
C PRO A 327 -17.79 -31.03 8.56
N GLU A 328 -18.12 -31.53 9.74
CA GLU A 328 -17.70 -32.87 10.17
C GLU A 328 -18.36 -34.01 9.36
N ASP A 329 -19.54 -33.77 8.85
CA ASP A 329 -20.34 -34.69 7.99
C ASP A 329 -19.93 -34.64 6.52
N PHE A 330 -19.04 -33.71 6.12
CA PHE A 330 -18.55 -33.63 4.75
C PHE A 330 -17.53 -34.75 4.48
N MET A 331 -17.86 -35.62 3.51
CA MET A 331 -16.96 -36.66 2.99
C MET A 331 -16.52 -36.31 1.58
N PRO A 332 -15.24 -36.03 1.31
CA PRO A 332 -14.78 -35.81 -0.06
C PRO A 332 -14.81 -37.11 -0.87
N THR A 333 -15.25 -37.04 -2.10
CA THR A 333 -15.06 -38.10 -3.10
C THR A 333 -13.76 -37.98 -3.82
N ASP A 334 -13.29 -36.74 -4.00
CA ASP A 334 -12.06 -36.39 -4.69
C ASP A 334 -11.35 -35.24 -3.99
N ILE A 335 -10.03 -35.20 -4.10
CA ILE A 335 -9.22 -34.03 -3.70
C ILE A 335 -8.32 -33.64 -4.87
N VAL A 336 -8.33 -32.38 -5.24
CA VAL A 336 -7.48 -31.82 -6.28
C VAL A 336 -6.54 -30.79 -5.68
N ILE A 337 -5.25 -30.95 -5.88
CA ILE A 337 -4.23 -30.02 -5.43
C ILE A 337 -3.80 -29.19 -6.64
N GLY A 338 -4.15 -27.90 -6.65
CA GLY A 338 -3.72 -26.94 -7.67
C GLY A 338 -2.39 -26.32 -7.29
N VAL A 339 -1.51 -26.17 -8.28
CA VAL A 339 -0.17 -25.59 -8.11
C VAL A 339 0.05 -24.54 -9.18
N ASP A 340 0.27 -23.30 -8.74
CA ASP A 340 0.79 -22.23 -9.58
C ASP A 340 2.24 -21.94 -9.18
N PHE A 341 3.15 -22.09 -10.12
CA PHE A 341 4.59 -21.91 -9.90
C PHE A 341 5.09 -20.66 -10.61
N GLY A 342 5.53 -19.67 -9.84
CA GLY A 342 6.20 -18.47 -10.34
C GLY A 342 7.69 -18.49 -10.00
N PHE A 343 8.57 -18.51 -10.99
CA PHE A 343 10.02 -18.49 -10.75
C PHE A 343 10.49 -17.17 -10.11
N SER A 344 9.90 -16.07 -10.51
CA SER A 344 10.22 -14.72 -10.03
C SER A 344 9.16 -14.11 -9.10
N ASP A 345 7.99 -14.74 -9.01
CA ASP A 345 6.83 -14.27 -8.27
C ASP A 345 6.45 -15.15 -7.09
N TYR A 346 5.24 -15.02 -6.58
CA TYR A 346 4.73 -15.92 -5.57
C TYR A 346 4.36 -17.28 -6.18
N ASN A 347 4.37 -18.28 -5.32
CA ASN A 347 3.91 -19.63 -5.64
C ASN A 347 2.64 -19.88 -4.85
N GLY A 348 1.62 -20.43 -5.50
CA GLY A 348 0.37 -20.84 -4.90
C GLY A 348 0.20 -22.35 -4.89
N VAL A 349 -0.17 -22.92 -3.74
CA VAL A 349 -0.59 -24.32 -3.63
C VAL A 349 -1.90 -24.38 -2.86
N VAL A 350 -2.93 -24.99 -3.45
CA VAL A 350 -4.25 -25.11 -2.82
C VAL A 350 -4.78 -26.54 -2.91
N SER A 351 -5.33 -27.07 -1.83
CA SER A 351 -6.03 -28.35 -1.80
C SER A 351 -7.54 -28.12 -1.77
N LEU A 352 -8.22 -28.61 -2.79
CA LEU A 352 -9.66 -28.50 -2.99
C LEU A 352 -10.32 -29.87 -2.78
N ALA A 353 -11.10 -30.02 -1.72
CA ALA A 353 -11.87 -31.22 -1.43
C ALA A 353 -13.27 -31.10 -2.06
N PHE A 354 -13.68 -32.10 -2.81
CA PHE A 354 -14.92 -32.12 -3.57
C PHE A 354 -15.75 -33.35 -3.25
N ASN A 355 -17.06 -33.15 -3.16
CA ASN A 355 -18.05 -34.25 -3.07
C ASN A 355 -18.96 -34.22 -4.31
N LYS A 356 -18.92 -35.27 -5.14
CA LYS A 356 -19.69 -35.38 -6.38
C LYS A 356 -21.19 -35.51 -6.16
N ASP A 357 -21.60 -36.02 -5.01
CA ASP A 357 -23.03 -36.27 -4.72
C ASP A 357 -23.70 -34.97 -4.24
N THR A 358 -23.02 -34.19 -3.41
CA THR A 358 -23.55 -32.91 -2.88
C THR A 358 -23.16 -31.71 -3.70
N MET A 359 -22.20 -31.86 -4.60
CA MET A 359 -21.58 -30.77 -5.40
C MET A 359 -20.94 -29.67 -4.56
N GLU A 360 -20.55 -29.97 -3.34
CA GLU A 360 -19.85 -29.02 -2.45
C GLU A 360 -18.35 -29.19 -2.53
N CYS A 361 -17.65 -28.04 -2.46
CA CYS A 361 -16.20 -27.99 -2.46
C CYS A 361 -15.69 -27.07 -1.36
N TYR A 362 -14.57 -27.48 -0.78
CA TYR A 362 -13.85 -26.71 0.24
C TYR A 362 -12.38 -26.59 -0.12
N ALA A 363 -11.89 -25.38 -0.33
CA ALA A 363 -10.46 -25.09 -0.43
C ALA A 363 -9.87 -25.09 1.00
N PHE A 364 -9.50 -26.28 1.50
CA PHE A 364 -9.29 -26.52 2.93
C PHE A 364 -7.83 -26.40 3.39
N ASN A 365 -6.89 -26.33 2.45
CA ASN A 365 -5.47 -26.17 2.74
C ASN A 365 -4.83 -25.30 1.65
N GLU A 366 -4.13 -24.27 2.06
CA GLU A 366 -3.54 -23.29 1.13
C GLU A 366 -2.20 -22.78 1.62
N ASN A 367 -1.26 -22.60 0.69
CA ASN A 367 0.02 -21.99 0.93
C ASN A 367 0.35 -21.00 -0.17
N LYS A 368 0.83 -19.82 0.24
CA LYS A 368 1.40 -18.79 -0.64
C LYS A 368 2.79 -18.43 -0.13
N PHE A 369 3.80 -18.46 -1.00
CA PHE A 369 5.16 -18.15 -0.63
C PHE A 369 5.96 -17.56 -1.80
N ASN A 370 6.90 -16.68 -1.47
CA ASN A 370 7.69 -15.93 -2.45
C ASN A 370 9.07 -16.58 -2.67
N LYS A 371 9.61 -16.44 -3.88
CA LYS A 371 11.00 -16.78 -4.25
C LYS A 371 11.49 -18.10 -3.69
N SER A 372 10.82 -19.18 -4.05
CA SER A 372 11.19 -20.50 -3.60
C SER A 372 11.96 -21.27 -4.67
N THR A 373 12.83 -22.16 -4.23
CA THR A 373 13.43 -23.15 -5.11
C THR A 373 12.36 -24.15 -5.54
N SER A 374 12.52 -24.74 -6.73
CA SER A 374 11.63 -25.84 -7.18
C SER A 374 11.50 -26.95 -6.13
N SER A 375 12.60 -27.25 -5.40
CA SER A 375 12.60 -28.23 -4.32
C SER A 375 11.68 -27.85 -3.16
N ALA A 376 11.60 -26.58 -2.79
CA ALA A 376 10.70 -26.12 -1.72
C ALA A 376 9.23 -26.19 -2.14
N VAL A 377 8.92 -25.87 -3.40
CA VAL A 377 7.57 -26.05 -3.95
C VAL A 377 7.16 -27.51 -3.97
N ILE A 378 8.04 -28.39 -4.46
CA ILE A 378 7.81 -29.83 -4.48
C ILE A 378 7.55 -30.37 -3.08
N GLU A 379 8.32 -29.93 -2.10
CA GLU A 379 8.12 -30.32 -0.70
C GLU A 379 6.78 -29.84 -0.15
N CYS A 380 6.38 -28.61 -0.47
CA CYS A 380 5.06 -28.09 -0.14
C CYS A 380 3.95 -28.94 -0.76
N VAL A 381 4.06 -29.27 -2.05
CA VAL A 381 3.07 -30.13 -2.74
C VAL A 381 2.99 -31.51 -2.13
N LYS A 382 4.13 -32.11 -1.73
CA LYS A 382 4.15 -33.38 -0.99
C LYS A 382 3.38 -33.28 0.33
N ASN A 383 3.60 -32.22 1.08
CA ASN A 383 2.90 -32.00 2.34
C ASN A 383 1.39 -31.83 2.11
N HIS A 384 0.98 -31.12 1.05
CA HIS A 384 -0.43 -31.04 0.65
C HIS A 384 -1.02 -32.40 0.31
N TYR A 385 -0.27 -33.22 -0.42
CA TYR A 385 -0.72 -34.57 -0.79
C TYR A 385 -0.86 -35.51 0.43
N GLU A 386 0.09 -35.49 1.36
CA GLU A 386 -0.03 -36.26 2.59
C GLU A 386 -1.17 -35.74 3.50
N ASN A 387 -1.32 -34.43 3.62
CA ASN A 387 -2.44 -33.83 4.35
C ASN A 387 -3.79 -34.20 3.72
N ALA A 388 -3.87 -34.27 2.39
CA ALA A 388 -5.07 -34.69 1.67
C ALA A 388 -5.44 -36.15 2.00
N LYS A 389 -4.46 -37.06 2.04
CA LYS A 389 -4.67 -38.46 2.47
C LYS A 389 -5.18 -38.53 3.92
N LEU A 390 -4.50 -37.84 4.82
CA LEU A 390 -4.88 -37.81 6.23
C LEU A 390 -6.30 -37.26 6.42
N PHE A 391 -6.64 -36.18 5.71
CA PHE A 391 -7.96 -35.59 5.74
C PHE A 391 -9.04 -36.59 5.27
N MET A 392 -8.79 -37.28 4.15
CA MET A 392 -9.71 -38.26 3.60
C MET A 392 -9.92 -39.45 4.53
N VAL A 393 -8.85 -39.98 5.11
CA VAL A 393 -8.88 -41.10 6.07
C VAL A 393 -9.60 -40.67 7.38
N ASP A 394 -9.32 -39.50 7.90
CA ASP A 394 -10.00 -38.99 9.12
C ASP A 394 -11.50 -38.86 8.90
N ARG A 395 -11.91 -38.31 7.76
CA ARG A 395 -13.34 -38.17 7.41
C ARG A 395 -14.03 -39.52 7.21
N ALA A 396 -13.40 -40.43 6.48
CA ALA A 396 -13.92 -41.79 6.29
C ALA A 396 -14.12 -42.51 7.63
N LYS A 397 -13.12 -42.42 8.53
CA LYS A 397 -13.21 -43.01 9.87
C LYS A 397 -14.35 -42.41 10.71
N LYS A 398 -14.50 -41.07 10.72
CA LYS A 398 -15.59 -40.40 11.46
C LYS A 398 -16.96 -40.75 10.94
N LEU A 399 -17.10 -40.94 9.64
CA LEU A 399 -18.38 -41.24 9.00
C LEU A 399 -18.62 -42.74 8.79
N ASN A 400 -17.75 -43.60 9.29
CA ASN A 400 -17.78 -45.04 9.10
C ASN A 400 -17.92 -45.47 7.63
N LYS A 401 -17.08 -44.84 6.77
CA LYS A 401 -16.98 -45.07 5.32
C LYS A 401 -15.56 -45.52 4.94
N ASP A 402 -15.40 -46.02 3.73
CA ASP A 402 -14.10 -46.33 3.18
C ASP A 402 -13.47 -45.08 2.52
N ALA A 403 -12.14 -44.90 2.67
CA ALA A 403 -11.38 -43.85 2.03
C ALA A 403 -10.82 -44.33 0.69
N ASP A 404 -11.18 -43.70 -0.39
CA ASP A 404 -10.56 -43.95 -1.70
C ASP A 404 -9.44 -42.94 -1.98
N LEU A 405 -8.22 -43.34 -1.68
CA LEU A 405 -7.04 -42.47 -1.85
C LEU A 405 -6.57 -42.34 -3.30
N THR A 406 -7.16 -43.09 -4.24
CA THR A 406 -6.82 -43.01 -5.68
C THR A 406 -7.37 -41.75 -6.34
N ASN A 407 -8.37 -41.10 -5.70
CA ASN A 407 -9.01 -39.88 -6.18
C ASN A 407 -8.32 -38.60 -5.67
N ILE A 408 -7.05 -38.67 -5.32
CA ILE A 408 -6.24 -37.48 -5.00
C ILE A 408 -5.35 -37.18 -6.19
N THR A 409 -5.49 -36.00 -6.80
CA THR A 409 -4.74 -35.58 -8.00
C THR A 409 -4.04 -34.23 -7.78
N ILE A 410 -2.95 -34.00 -8.52
CA ILE A 410 -2.22 -32.74 -8.50
C ILE A 410 -2.26 -32.15 -9.90
N VAL A 411 -2.60 -30.85 -10.00
CA VAL A 411 -2.71 -30.13 -11.28
C VAL A 411 -1.77 -28.92 -11.25
N THR A 412 -0.83 -28.89 -12.19
CA THR A 412 0.15 -27.81 -12.30
C THR A 412 -0.14 -26.91 -13.51
N ASP A 413 0.44 -25.72 -13.55
CA ASP A 413 0.45 -24.93 -14.78
C ASP A 413 1.03 -25.75 -15.95
N SER A 414 0.38 -25.72 -17.10
CA SER A 414 0.85 -26.43 -18.31
C SER A 414 2.16 -25.87 -18.88
N ASN A 415 2.54 -24.65 -18.52
CA ASN A 415 3.81 -24.05 -18.92
C ASN A 415 4.98 -24.60 -18.07
N GLU A 416 4.70 -25.08 -16.86
CA GLU A 416 5.69 -25.56 -15.89
C GLU A 416 5.91 -27.08 -15.98
N LYS A 417 6.22 -27.56 -17.21
CA LYS A 417 6.42 -28.99 -17.51
C LYS A 417 7.50 -29.64 -16.63
N ALA A 418 8.54 -28.90 -16.27
CA ALA A 418 9.62 -29.41 -15.45
C ALA A 418 9.16 -29.80 -14.04
N ILE A 419 8.32 -28.99 -13.39
CA ILE A 419 7.76 -29.27 -12.06
C ILE A 419 6.77 -30.43 -12.13
N CYS A 420 5.89 -30.43 -13.14
CA CYS A 420 4.97 -31.54 -13.35
C CYS A 420 5.73 -32.88 -13.53
N TYR A 421 6.77 -32.88 -14.34
CA TYR A 421 7.64 -34.05 -14.54
C TYR A 421 8.32 -34.48 -13.24
N GLU A 422 8.88 -33.54 -12.49
CA GLU A 422 9.56 -33.81 -11.21
C GLU A 422 8.60 -34.45 -10.20
N LEU A 423 7.36 -33.91 -10.09
CA LEU A 423 6.34 -34.47 -9.22
C LEU A 423 5.90 -35.88 -9.66
N SER A 424 5.64 -36.08 -10.96
CA SER A 424 5.09 -37.32 -11.46
C SER A 424 6.16 -38.45 -11.56
N MET A 425 7.30 -38.17 -12.16
CA MET A 425 8.31 -39.20 -12.47
C MET A 425 9.26 -39.44 -11.32
N ASN A 426 9.83 -38.37 -10.72
CA ASN A 426 10.83 -38.52 -9.67
C ASN A 426 10.18 -38.75 -8.29
N ASN A 427 9.03 -38.13 -8.03
CA ASN A 427 8.34 -38.26 -6.74
C ASN A 427 7.16 -39.23 -6.76
N ARG A 428 6.79 -39.78 -7.94
CA ARG A 428 5.72 -40.76 -8.13
C ARG A 428 4.35 -40.26 -7.59
N LEU A 429 4.08 -38.96 -7.73
CA LEU A 429 2.82 -38.34 -7.37
C LEU A 429 1.90 -38.27 -8.59
N PRO A 430 0.57 -38.33 -8.42
CA PRO A 430 -0.41 -38.22 -9.52
C PRO A 430 -0.52 -36.76 -9.99
N ALA A 431 0.52 -36.25 -10.63
CA ALA A 431 0.61 -34.86 -11.11
C ALA A 431 0.42 -34.79 -12.63
N TYR A 432 -0.43 -33.87 -13.07
CA TYR A 432 -0.80 -33.63 -14.46
C TYR A 432 -0.77 -32.14 -14.80
N PRO A 433 -0.43 -31.76 -16.05
CA PRO A 433 -0.52 -30.37 -16.47
C PRO A 433 -2.00 -29.95 -16.63
N CYS A 434 -2.30 -28.72 -16.24
CA CYS A 434 -3.63 -28.15 -16.44
C CYS A 434 -3.90 -27.92 -17.93
N TYR A 435 -5.05 -28.35 -18.40
CA TYR A 435 -5.52 -27.99 -19.74
C TYR A 435 -6.01 -26.53 -19.74
N LYS A 436 -5.31 -25.65 -20.42
CA LYS A 436 -5.63 -24.22 -20.52
C LYS A 436 -6.47 -23.95 -21.76
N TYR A 437 -7.73 -23.68 -21.59
CA TYR A 437 -8.63 -23.12 -22.59
C TYR A 437 -9.30 -21.90 -22.00
N ASP A 438 -9.80 -21.01 -22.83
CA ASP A 438 -10.55 -19.79 -22.47
C ASP A 438 -10.44 -19.35 -20.98
N LYS A 439 -9.38 -18.58 -20.68
CA LYS A 439 -9.11 -18.11 -19.30
C LYS A 439 -10.27 -17.27 -18.78
N VAL A 440 -10.89 -16.45 -19.64
CA VAL A 440 -11.99 -15.55 -19.27
C VAL A 440 -13.21 -16.34 -18.82
N MET A 441 -13.61 -17.35 -19.60
CA MET A 441 -14.75 -18.22 -19.27
C MET A 441 -14.49 -19.00 -17.98
N ALA A 442 -13.28 -19.53 -17.81
CA ALA A 442 -12.93 -20.31 -16.61
C ALA A 442 -12.92 -19.46 -15.34
N ILE A 443 -12.46 -18.22 -15.40
CA ILE A 443 -12.51 -17.27 -14.28
C ILE A 443 -13.97 -16.92 -13.95
N SER A 444 -14.78 -16.62 -14.96
CA SER A 444 -16.21 -16.33 -14.78
C SER A 444 -16.94 -17.50 -14.09
N GLN A 445 -16.64 -18.74 -14.52
CA GLN A 445 -17.21 -19.93 -13.92
C GLN A 445 -16.75 -20.15 -12.47
N LEU A 446 -15.43 -19.97 -12.20
CA LEU A 446 -14.89 -20.07 -10.84
C LEU A 446 -15.55 -19.02 -9.92
N SER A 447 -15.65 -17.78 -10.39
CA SER A 447 -16.32 -16.70 -9.66
C SER A 447 -17.78 -17.06 -9.32
N ASP A 448 -18.53 -17.60 -10.28
CA ASP A 448 -19.92 -18.03 -10.03
C ASP A 448 -20.00 -19.19 -9.02
N TRP A 449 -19.10 -20.15 -9.09
CA TRP A 449 -19.03 -21.24 -8.11
C TRP A 449 -18.70 -20.75 -6.69
N CYS A 450 -17.79 -19.80 -6.58
CA CYS A 450 -17.46 -19.17 -5.28
C CYS A 450 -18.66 -18.36 -4.74
N ARG A 451 -19.34 -17.59 -5.59
CA ARG A 451 -20.51 -16.78 -5.24
C ARG A 451 -21.69 -17.64 -4.81
N THR A 452 -21.96 -18.72 -5.52
CA THR A 452 -23.08 -19.64 -5.23
C THR A 452 -22.79 -20.60 -4.08
N GLY A 453 -21.55 -20.62 -3.57
CA GLY A 453 -21.12 -21.48 -2.46
C GLY A 453 -20.86 -22.93 -2.86
N LYS A 454 -20.78 -23.23 -4.16
CA LYS A 454 -20.28 -24.53 -4.65
C LYS A 454 -18.82 -24.71 -4.24
N ILE A 455 -17.99 -23.66 -4.39
CA ILE A 455 -16.64 -23.59 -3.83
C ILE A 455 -16.65 -22.61 -2.67
N LYS A 456 -16.18 -23.04 -1.52
CA LYS A 456 -15.99 -22.22 -0.33
C LYS A 456 -14.50 -22.13 -0.01
N VAL A 457 -14.03 -20.96 0.40
CA VAL A 457 -12.62 -20.70 0.74
C VAL A 457 -12.46 -20.43 2.24
N LEU A 458 -11.26 -20.63 2.77
CA LEU A 458 -10.98 -20.35 4.18
C LEU A 458 -11.23 -18.88 4.49
N LYS A 459 -11.95 -18.61 5.58
CA LYS A 459 -12.10 -17.26 6.11
C LYS A 459 -10.73 -16.77 6.57
N ASP A 460 -10.39 -15.54 6.20
CA ASP A 460 -9.10 -14.92 6.49
C ASP A 460 -7.87 -15.68 5.92
N GLY A 461 -8.09 -16.54 4.92
CA GLY A 461 -7.04 -17.26 4.20
C GLY A 461 -6.45 -16.46 3.04
N TYR A 462 -5.38 -16.99 2.42
CA TYR A 462 -4.72 -16.35 1.27
C TYR A 462 -5.63 -16.19 0.06
N LEU A 463 -6.53 -17.17 -0.19
CA LEU A 463 -7.53 -17.07 -1.26
C LEU A 463 -8.51 -15.93 -1.00
N ALA A 464 -8.99 -15.78 0.23
CA ALA A 464 -9.90 -14.69 0.59
C ALA A 464 -9.21 -13.32 0.42
N GLU A 465 -7.93 -13.20 0.83
CA GLU A 465 -7.14 -11.98 0.61
C GLU A 465 -6.99 -11.66 -0.89
N GLU A 466 -6.67 -12.65 -1.74
CA GLU A 466 -6.53 -12.44 -3.18
C GLU A 466 -7.86 -12.14 -3.86
N PHE A 467 -8.95 -12.80 -3.47
CA PHE A 467 -10.28 -12.54 -4.02
C PHE A 467 -10.72 -11.10 -3.76
N ASP A 468 -10.40 -10.56 -2.58
CA ASP A 468 -10.67 -9.17 -2.24
C ASP A 468 -9.84 -8.17 -3.06
N MET A 469 -8.66 -8.57 -3.55
CA MET A 469 -7.77 -7.74 -4.37
C MET A 469 -7.95 -7.94 -5.87
N THR A 470 -8.55 -9.05 -6.32
CA THR A 470 -8.65 -9.37 -7.74
C THR A 470 -9.78 -8.58 -8.40
N VAL A 471 -9.42 -7.69 -9.29
CA VAL A 471 -10.36 -6.83 -10.05
C VAL A 471 -10.09 -6.93 -11.54
N TYR A 472 -11.12 -6.66 -12.33
CA TYR A 472 -10.96 -6.46 -13.77
C TYR A 472 -10.28 -5.13 -14.07
N LYS A 473 -9.48 -5.08 -15.14
CA LYS A 473 -8.92 -3.83 -15.68
C LYS A 473 -10.03 -2.90 -16.12
N ARG A 474 -9.78 -1.60 -16.01
CA ARG A 474 -10.58 -0.57 -16.68
C ARG A 474 -9.82 -0.02 -17.88
N ASP A 475 -10.54 0.23 -18.96
CA ASP A 475 -9.99 0.88 -20.16
C ASP A 475 -9.80 2.40 -19.93
N ASP A 476 -9.27 3.09 -20.94
CA ASP A 476 -9.03 4.54 -20.88
C ASP A 476 -10.33 5.37 -20.72
N ASN A 477 -11.49 4.77 -20.98
CA ASN A 477 -12.81 5.37 -20.80
C ASN A 477 -13.47 4.96 -19.46
N ASP A 478 -12.72 4.30 -18.58
CA ASP A 478 -13.17 3.81 -17.27
C ASP A 478 -14.19 2.65 -17.35
N ASN A 479 -14.35 1.98 -18.50
CA ASN A 479 -15.19 0.79 -18.64
C ASN A 479 -14.44 -0.44 -18.14
N ILE A 480 -15.17 -1.33 -17.49
CA ILE A 480 -14.64 -2.62 -17.01
C ILE A 480 -14.39 -3.54 -18.21
N THR A 481 -13.18 -4.04 -18.32
CA THR A 481 -12.79 -5.03 -19.36
C THR A 481 -12.99 -6.46 -18.83
N SER A 482 -12.74 -7.46 -19.67
CA SER A 482 -12.72 -8.87 -19.25
C SER A 482 -11.34 -9.35 -18.77
N GLU A 483 -10.33 -8.48 -18.78
CA GLU A 483 -8.98 -8.81 -18.33
C GLU A 483 -8.81 -8.52 -16.85
N ILE A 484 -8.13 -9.40 -16.13
CA ILE A 484 -7.74 -9.16 -14.73
C ILE A 484 -6.63 -8.12 -14.68
N ASP A 485 -6.68 -7.27 -13.66
CA ASP A 485 -5.61 -6.32 -13.36
C ASP A 485 -4.41 -7.05 -12.73
N ASP A 486 -3.34 -7.21 -13.52
CA ASP A 486 -2.13 -7.95 -13.12
C ASP A 486 -1.35 -7.26 -11.98
N SER A 487 -1.70 -6.04 -11.59
CA SER A 487 -1.02 -5.30 -10.51
C SER A 487 -1.10 -6.01 -9.15
N TYR A 488 -2.06 -6.92 -8.98
CA TYR A 488 -2.31 -7.59 -7.70
C TYR A 488 -1.88 -9.06 -7.65
N HIS A 489 -1.35 -9.63 -8.74
CA HIS A 489 -0.78 -10.99 -8.83
C HIS A 489 -1.59 -12.07 -8.09
N PRO A 490 -2.67 -12.59 -8.71
CA PRO A 490 -3.56 -13.58 -8.10
C PRO A 490 -3.00 -15.01 -8.19
N ASP A 491 -1.82 -15.26 -7.59
CA ASP A 491 -1.07 -16.52 -7.74
C ASP A 491 -1.79 -17.74 -7.14
N ILE A 492 -2.38 -17.58 -5.95
CA ILE A 492 -3.10 -18.70 -5.32
C ILE A 492 -4.52 -18.87 -5.91
N ALA A 493 -5.11 -17.80 -6.44
CA ALA A 493 -6.36 -17.88 -7.18
C ALA A 493 -6.16 -18.59 -8.53
N ASP A 494 -5.02 -18.42 -9.20
CA ASP A 494 -4.66 -19.19 -10.40
C ASP A 494 -4.44 -20.68 -10.06
N ALA A 495 -3.81 -21.02 -8.92
CA ALA A 495 -3.73 -22.40 -8.44
C ALA A 495 -5.11 -23.02 -8.21
N LEU A 496 -6.05 -22.27 -7.60
CA LEU A 496 -7.45 -22.71 -7.45
C LEU A 496 -8.14 -22.86 -8.81
N LEU A 497 -7.87 -21.97 -9.75
CA LEU A 497 -8.40 -22.06 -11.11
C LEU A 497 -7.96 -23.35 -11.79
N TYR A 498 -6.69 -23.77 -11.65
CA TYR A 498 -6.21 -25.04 -12.21
C TYR A 498 -6.89 -26.23 -11.55
N ALA A 499 -7.02 -26.25 -10.22
CA ALA A 499 -7.73 -27.31 -9.52
C ALA A 499 -9.20 -27.39 -9.93
N SER A 500 -9.87 -26.26 -10.04
CA SER A 500 -11.30 -26.20 -10.40
C SER A 500 -11.57 -26.69 -11.84
N ARG A 501 -10.64 -26.47 -12.76
CA ARG A 501 -10.74 -26.97 -14.14
C ARG A 501 -10.74 -28.50 -14.20
N GLN A 502 -9.94 -29.16 -13.37
CA GLN A 502 -9.94 -30.62 -13.28
C GLN A 502 -11.29 -31.15 -12.75
N MET A 503 -11.88 -30.44 -11.80
CA MET A 503 -13.20 -30.80 -11.28
C MET A 503 -14.31 -30.66 -12.32
N TRP A 504 -14.22 -29.72 -13.25
CA TRP A 504 -15.19 -29.53 -14.32
C TRP A 504 -15.39 -30.83 -15.12
N PHE A 505 -14.29 -31.52 -15.43
CA PHE A 505 -14.35 -32.81 -16.11
C PHE A 505 -14.97 -33.92 -15.25
N ALA A 506 -14.81 -33.87 -13.93
CA ALA A 506 -15.38 -34.84 -12.99
C ALA A 506 -16.87 -34.63 -12.76
N VAL A 507 -17.37 -33.41 -12.87
CA VAL A 507 -18.78 -33.03 -12.63
C VAL A 507 -19.68 -33.33 -13.84
N GLY A 508 -19.11 -33.73 -14.98
CA GLY A 508 -19.88 -33.96 -16.21
C GLY A 508 -20.70 -32.74 -16.58
N ALA A 509 -20.27 -31.93 -17.51
CA ALA A 509 -21.03 -30.78 -17.97
C ALA A 509 -22.42 -31.26 -18.42
N GLU A 510 -23.44 -31.09 -17.57
CA GLU A 510 -24.81 -31.12 -18.05
C GLU A 510 -24.94 -29.97 -19.05
N GLY A 511 -24.74 -30.26 -20.33
CA GLY A 511 -24.99 -29.33 -21.44
C GLY A 511 -23.88 -29.15 -22.48
N GLY A 512 -22.66 -29.62 -22.30
CA GLY A 512 -21.60 -29.51 -23.28
C GLY A 512 -20.70 -30.74 -23.28
N GLY A 513 -21.06 -31.75 -24.10
CA GLY A 513 -20.27 -32.97 -24.21
C GLY A 513 -18.80 -32.67 -24.56
N ILE A 514 -17.89 -33.31 -23.83
CA ILE A 514 -16.45 -33.30 -24.14
C ILE A 514 -16.29 -33.66 -25.64
N SER A 515 -15.72 -32.77 -26.42
CA SER A 515 -15.45 -33.05 -27.84
C SER A 515 -14.50 -34.25 -27.98
N LYS A 516 -14.61 -34.97 -29.08
CA LYS A 516 -13.74 -36.13 -29.36
C LYS A 516 -12.26 -35.74 -29.24
N ASP A 517 -11.89 -34.55 -29.68
CA ASP A 517 -10.53 -34.00 -29.60
C ASP A 517 -10.07 -33.77 -28.14
N GLN A 518 -11.00 -33.49 -27.22
CA GLN A 518 -10.71 -33.36 -25.78
C GLN A 518 -10.51 -34.72 -25.10
N LYS A 519 -11.23 -35.75 -25.55
CA LYS A 519 -11.00 -37.14 -25.08
C LYS A 519 -9.67 -37.69 -25.58
N ASP A 520 -9.36 -37.45 -26.83
CA ASP A 520 -8.11 -37.92 -27.44
C ASP A 520 -6.87 -37.24 -26.80
N ALA A 521 -6.99 -35.95 -26.39
CA ALA A 521 -5.92 -35.27 -25.63
C ALA A 521 -5.70 -35.83 -24.22
N MET A 522 -6.72 -36.44 -23.60
CA MET A 522 -6.61 -37.10 -22.29
C MET A 522 -6.00 -38.52 -22.37
N GLU A 523 -6.07 -39.21 -23.53
CA GLU A 523 -5.44 -40.52 -23.74
C GLU A 523 -3.93 -40.42 -24.08
N TYR A 524 -3.44 -39.24 -24.47
CA TYR A 524 -2.03 -39.00 -24.84
C TYR A 524 -1.25 -38.15 -23.80
N ALA A 525 -1.85 -37.80 -22.67
CA ALA A 525 -1.21 -37.13 -21.53
C ALA A 525 -0.88 -38.15 -20.41
#